data_be9956929cd13ebde8804427ccaff241
#
_entry.id   be9956929cd13ebde8804427ccaff241
#
_cell.length_a   1.000
_cell.length_b   1.000
_cell.length_c   1.000
_cell.angle_alpha   90.00
_cell.angle_beta   90.00
_cell.angle_gamma   90.00
#
_symmetry.space_group_name_H-M   'P 1'
#
loop_
_entity.id
_entity.type
_entity.pdbx_description
1 polymer ?
#
loop_
_entity_poly.entity_id
_entity_poly.type
_entity_poly.pdbx_seq_one_letter_code
_entity_poly.pdbx_strand_id
1 'polypeptide(L)'
;MTTQSLRAVPMSVLLITLVSALTMEAQPAVPPQPRWVLAIQTVDEALARKQIAAAERAWHEAYLDALGSRRWEGMVAVGDASLRIGEVSGEKPAARARARQSYLTALGRARADGSVEGVLRVARAFDELGDREVVRMCLRVARSISKARGDERGSARARD
;
A
#
# COMPACT_ATOMS: atom_id res chain seq x y z
N MET A 1 -48.04 -25.28 -63.25
CA MET A 1 -48.43 -23.90 -62.93
C MET A 1 -48.50 -23.82 -61.42
N THR A 2 -47.44 -23.35 -60.77
CA THR A 2 -47.40 -23.13 -59.33
C THR A 2 -46.58 -21.87 -59.09
N THR A 3 -47.24 -20.79 -58.82
CA THR A 3 -46.70 -19.48 -58.54
C THR A 3 -46.13 -19.44 -57.12
N GLN A 4 -44.82 -19.22 -57.02
CA GLN A 4 -44.13 -18.95 -55.73
C GLN A 4 -44.35 -17.48 -55.36
N SER A 5 -45.00 -17.32 -54.24
CA SER A 5 -45.22 -16.03 -53.59
C SER A 5 -43.96 -15.57 -52.87
N LEU A 6 -43.27 -14.53 -53.35
CA LEU A 6 -42.19 -13.83 -52.63
C LEU A 6 -42.79 -13.10 -51.42
N ARG A 7 -42.49 -13.53 -50.22
CA ARG A 7 -42.74 -12.79 -48.99
C ARG A 7 -41.67 -11.69 -48.82
N ALA A 8 -42.08 -10.45 -48.92
CA ALA A 8 -41.26 -9.30 -48.58
C ALA A 8 -40.95 -9.30 -47.08
N VAL A 9 -39.67 -9.29 -46.74
CA VAL A 9 -39.17 -9.11 -45.37
C VAL A 9 -39.19 -7.62 -45.05
N PRO A 10 -39.81 -7.17 -43.98
CA PRO A 10 -39.87 -5.73 -43.68
C PRO A 10 -38.47 -5.21 -43.22
N MET A 11 -38.06 -4.15 -43.90
CA MET A 11 -36.77 -3.43 -43.76
C MET A 11 -36.64 -2.63 -42.46
N SER A 12 -37.44 -2.93 -41.44
CA SER A 12 -37.46 -2.18 -40.16
C SER A 12 -36.65 -2.81 -39.02
N VAL A 13 -35.95 -3.96 -39.22
CA VAL A 13 -35.19 -4.65 -38.15
C VAL A 13 -33.70 -4.31 -38.20
N LEU A 14 -33.22 -3.57 -39.22
CA LEU A 14 -31.78 -3.34 -39.43
C LEU A 14 -31.23 -2.04 -38.79
N LEU A 15 -32.02 -1.30 -38.00
CA LEU A 15 -31.59 0.00 -37.45
C LEU A 15 -31.39 0.07 -35.93
N ILE A 16 -31.45 -1.06 -35.22
CA ILE A 16 -31.34 -1.06 -33.74
C ILE A 16 -30.00 -1.63 -33.24
N THR A 17 -29.13 -2.16 -34.09
CA THR A 17 -27.87 -2.81 -33.65
C THR A 17 -26.62 -1.92 -33.79
N LEU A 18 -26.70 -0.64 -34.08
CA LEU A 18 -25.52 0.22 -34.33
C LEU A 18 -25.30 1.37 -33.33
N VAL A 19 -25.89 1.33 -32.14
CA VAL A 19 -25.68 2.38 -31.11
C VAL A 19 -25.01 1.88 -29.84
N SER A 20 -24.65 0.60 -29.73
CA SER A 20 -24.04 0.05 -28.50
C SER A 20 -22.50 -0.03 -28.49
N ALA A 21 -21.82 0.71 -29.33
CA ALA A 21 -20.36 0.54 -29.50
C ALA A 21 -19.58 1.85 -29.41
N LEU A 22 -19.89 2.77 -28.49
CA LEU A 22 -18.99 3.92 -28.22
C LEU A 22 -19.22 4.57 -26.85
N THR A 23 -19.25 3.79 -25.79
CA THR A 23 -18.86 4.32 -24.47
C THR A 23 -17.74 3.44 -23.94
N MET A 24 -16.58 3.61 -24.53
CA MET A 24 -15.33 3.22 -23.91
C MET A 24 -15.06 4.29 -22.85
N GLU A 25 -15.70 4.14 -21.68
CA GLU A 25 -15.35 4.93 -20.51
C GLU A 25 -13.87 4.67 -20.26
N ALA A 26 -13.06 5.72 -20.45
CA ALA A 26 -11.66 5.70 -20.06
C ALA A 26 -11.63 5.42 -18.55
N GLN A 27 -11.36 4.17 -18.16
CA GLN A 27 -11.11 3.83 -16.76
C GLN A 27 -9.98 4.72 -16.29
N PRO A 28 -10.16 5.45 -15.17
CA PRO A 28 -9.08 6.25 -14.62
C PRO A 28 -7.86 5.35 -14.45
N ALA A 29 -6.74 5.71 -15.09
CA ALA A 29 -5.50 4.95 -15.01
C ALA A 29 -5.13 4.82 -13.54
N VAL A 30 -5.20 3.60 -13.00
CA VAL A 30 -4.73 3.32 -11.63
C VAL A 30 -3.25 3.69 -11.59
N PRO A 31 -2.83 4.61 -10.71
CA PRO A 31 -1.44 5.02 -10.64
C PRO A 31 -0.56 3.76 -10.42
N PRO A 32 0.60 3.69 -11.08
CA PRO A 32 1.46 2.52 -10.94
C PRO A 32 1.82 2.31 -9.47
N GLN A 33 1.60 1.09 -8.99
CA GLN A 33 1.91 0.74 -7.61
C GLN A 33 3.43 0.84 -7.35
N PRO A 34 3.86 1.30 -6.17
CA PRO A 34 5.27 1.31 -5.81
C PRO A 34 5.87 -0.11 -5.94
N ARG A 35 7.10 -0.22 -6.45
CA ARG A 35 7.76 -1.53 -6.70
C ARG A 35 7.82 -2.41 -5.45
N TRP A 36 8.07 -1.82 -4.28
CA TRP A 36 8.08 -2.56 -3.01
C TRP A 36 6.75 -3.27 -2.71
N VAL A 37 5.61 -2.78 -3.21
CA VAL A 37 4.30 -3.44 -3.04
C VAL A 37 4.29 -4.79 -3.76
N LEU A 38 4.77 -4.83 -5.00
CA LEU A 38 4.84 -6.07 -5.79
C LEU A 38 5.81 -7.08 -5.15
N ALA A 39 6.96 -6.60 -4.68
CA ALA A 39 7.93 -7.46 -3.99
C ALA A 39 7.35 -8.04 -2.68
N ILE A 40 6.57 -7.26 -1.91
CA ILE A 40 5.85 -7.79 -0.73
C ILE A 40 4.82 -8.85 -1.12
N GLN A 41 4.10 -8.69 -2.21
CA GLN A 41 3.18 -9.74 -2.71
C GLN A 41 3.94 -11.03 -3.03
N THR A 42 5.11 -10.91 -3.65
CA THR A 42 6.00 -12.08 -3.90
C THR A 42 6.45 -12.75 -2.61
N VAL A 43 6.74 -11.98 -1.54
CA VAL A 43 7.01 -12.53 -0.20
C VAL A 43 5.83 -13.39 0.27
N ASP A 44 4.61 -12.83 0.21
CA ASP A 44 3.41 -13.51 0.73
C ASP A 44 3.09 -14.78 -0.09
N GLU A 45 3.27 -14.75 -1.41
CA GLU A 45 3.13 -15.93 -2.27
C GLU A 45 4.16 -17.02 -1.94
N ALA A 46 5.43 -16.64 -1.71
CA ALA A 46 6.47 -17.59 -1.34
C ALA A 46 6.20 -18.22 0.04
N LEU A 47 5.72 -17.42 1.01
CA LEU A 47 5.33 -17.91 2.34
C LEU A 47 4.14 -18.88 2.28
N ALA A 48 3.14 -18.60 1.44
CA ALA A 48 2.01 -19.51 1.24
C ALA A 48 2.46 -20.90 0.73
N ARG A 49 3.54 -20.94 -0.05
CA ARG A 49 4.17 -22.18 -0.55
C ARG A 49 5.26 -22.72 0.38
N LYS A 50 5.47 -22.12 1.55
CA LYS A 50 6.54 -22.46 2.52
C LYS A 50 7.97 -22.39 1.93
N GLN A 51 8.17 -21.55 0.93
CA GLN A 51 9.43 -21.33 0.23
C GLN A 51 10.23 -20.21 0.90
N ILE A 52 10.79 -20.48 2.10
CA ILE A 52 11.43 -19.47 2.95
C ILE A 52 12.57 -18.73 2.21
N ALA A 53 13.44 -19.45 1.51
CA ALA A 53 14.54 -18.83 0.77
C ALA A 53 14.05 -17.89 -0.36
N ALA A 54 12.92 -18.18 -1.00
CA ALA A 54 12.31 -17.31 -1.98
C ALA A 54 11.69 -16.07 -1.31
N ALA A 55 11.02 -16.25 -0.17
CA ALA A 55 10.46 -15.15 0.61
C ALA A 55 11.56 -14.18 1.10
N GLU A 56 12.70 -14.69 1.56
CA GLU A 56 13.85 -13.87 1.99
C GLU A 56 14.44 -13.06 0.82
N ARG A 57 14.57 -13.64 -0.39
CA ARG A 57 15.03 -12.88 -1.56
C ARG A 57 14.05 -11.78 -1.94
N ALA A 58 12.77 -12.09 -2.03
CA ALA A 58 11.73 -11.09 -2.34
C ALA A 58 11.64 -9.99 -1.27
N TRP A 59 11.83 -10.35 0.00
CA TRP A 59 11.92 -9.39 1.10
C TRP A 59 13.10 -8.43 0.91
N HIS A 60 14.26 -8.93 0.51
CA HIS A 60 15.44 -8.10 0.26
C HIS A 60 15.19 -7.10 -0.89
N GLU A 61 14.56 -7.52 -1.96
CA GLU A 61 14.13 -6.64 -3.07
C GLU A 61 13.14 -5.58 -2.57
N ALA A 62 12.12 -5.99 -1.81
CA ALA A 62 11.16 -5.06 -1.21
C ALA A 62 11.85 -4.03 -0.31
N TYR A 63 12.83 -4.46 0.48
CA TYR A 63 13.60 -3.58 1.36
C TYR A 63 14.37 -2.51 0.56
N LEU A 64 15.09 -2.89 -0.49
CA LEU A 64 15.83 -1.95 -1.34
C LEU A 64 14.90 -0.96 -2.04
N ASP A 65 13.78 -1.42 -2.59
CA ASP A 65 12.78 -0.57 -3.23
C ASP A 65 12.12 0.39 -2.23
N ALA A 66 11.81 -0.09 -1.03
CA ALA A 66 11.26 0.73 0.04
C ALA A 66 12.26 1.79 0.53
N LEU A 67 13.56 1.44 0.60
CA LEU A 67 14.61 2.41 0.88
C LEU A 67 14.68 3.49 -0.19
N GLY A 68 14.69 3.12 -1.46
CA GLY A 68 14.76 4.04 -2.60
C GLY A 68 13.54 4.95 -2.72
N SER A 69 12.35 4.46 -2.34
CA SER A 69 11.10 5.23 -2.39
C SER A 69 11.07 6.42 -1.43
N ARG A 70 11.88 6.40 -0.38
CA ARG A 70 11.90 7.35 0.74
C ARG A 70 10.58 7.49 1.51
N ARG A 71 9.56 6.70 1.19
CA ARG A 71 8.25 6.71 1.85
C ARG A 71 8.29 5.88 3.12
N TRP A 72 7.58 6.34 4.16
CA TRP A 72 7.49 5.61 5.44
C TRP A 72 6.67 4.32 5.30
N GLU A 73 5.66 4.30 4.43
CA GLU A 73 4.78 3.16 4.20
C GLU A 73 5.55 1.91 3.76
N GLY A 74 6.52 2.08 2.84
CA GLY A 74 7.35 0.97 2.37
C GLY A 74 8.15 0.33 3.49
N MET A 75 8.72 1.15 4.40
CA MET A 75 9.49 0.63 5.52
C MET A 75 8.63 -0.07 6.57
N VAL A 76 7.38 0.37 6.76
CA VAL A 76 6.43 -0.36 7.60
C VAL A 76 6.10 -1.71 6.97
N ALA A 77 5.76 -1.75 5.68
CA ALA A 77 5.42 -2.98 4.97
C ALA A 77 6.55 -4.02 5.01
N VAL A 78 7.80 -3.57 4.85
CA VAL A 78 8.99 -4.43 4.94
C VAL A 78 9.18 -4.99 6.36
N GLY A 79 8.93 -4.17 7.39
CA GLY A 79 8.95 -4.64 8.78
C GLY A 79 7.89 -5.72 9.04
N ASP A 80 6.66 -5.47 8.60
CA ASP A 80 5.55 -6.41 8.72
C ASP A 80 5.85 -7.73 7.98
N ALA A 81 6.44 -7.66 6.77
CA ALA A 81 6.84 -8.85 6.01
C ALA A 81 7.94 -9.65 6.71
N SER A 82 8.90 -8.96 7.35
CA SER A 82 9.94 -9.63 8.15
C SER A 82 9.33 -10.47 9.27
N LEU A 83 8.32 -9.95 9.98
CA LEU A 83 7.65 -10.69 11.04
C LEU A 83 6.94 -11.93 10.49
N ARG A 84 6.24 -11.81 9.35
CA ARG A 84 5.58 -12.97 8.71
C ARG A 84 6.58 -14.06 8.30
N ILE A 85 7.74 -13.68 7.77
CA ILE A 85 8.81 -14.63 7.47
C ILE A 85 9.25 -15.34 8.76
N GLY A 86 9.47 -14.59 9.85
CA GLY A 86 9.89 -15.15 11.13
C GLY A 86 8.88 -16.12 11.75
N GLU A 87 7.57 -15.88 11.53
CA GLU A 87 6.52 -16.80 11.97
C GLU A 87 6.59 -18.15 11.22
N VAL A 88 6.83 -18.12 9.91
CA VAL A 88 6.85 -19.33 9.07
C VAL A 88 8.19 -20.07 9.17
N SER A 89 9.32 -19.35 9.29
CA SER A 89 10.66 -19.93 9.39
C SER A 89 11.03 -20.38 10.80
N GLY A 90 10.35 -19.89 11.83
CA GLY A 90 10.71 -20.07 13.22
C GLY A 90 11.78 -19.09 13.75
N GLU A 91 12.37 -18.28 12.89
CA GLU A 91 13.45 -17.31 13.21
C GLU A 91 12.91 -15.99 13.79
N LYS A 92 11.98 -16.09 14.76
CA LYS A 92 11.27 -14.94 15.35
C LYS A 92 12.21 -13.86 15.91
N PRO A 93 13.30 -14.16 16.67
CA PRO A 93 14.15 -13.11 17.21
C PRO A 93 14.83 -12.27 16.12
N ALA A 94 15.38 -12.90 15.08
CA ALA A 94 16.01 -12.21 13.95
C ALA A 94 15.00 -11.36 13.16
N ALA A 95 13.81 -11.91 12.91
CA ALA A 95 12.71 -11.21 12.24
C ALA A 95 12.25 -9.97 13.01
N ARG A 96 12.10 -10.07 14.34
CA ARG A 96 11.73 -8.93 15.20
C ARG A 96 12.82 -7.84 15.20
N ALA A 97 14.10 -8.22 15.19
CA ALA A 97 15.20 -7.26 15.09
C ALA A 97 15.17 -6.49 13.74
N ARG A 98 14.96 -7.19 12.63
CA ARG A 98 14.81 -6.59 11.29
C ARG A 98 13.58 -5.69 11.21
N ALA A 99 12.45 -6.14 11.72
CA ALA A 99 11.22 -5.36 11.77
C ALA A 99 11.41 -4.07 12.58
N ARG A 100 12.01 -4.15 13.76
CA ARG A 100 12.34 -3.00 14.61
C ARG A 100 13.17 -1.96 13.86
N GLN A 101 14.21 -2.38 13.14
CA GLN A 101 15.05 -1.47 12.35
C GLN A 101 14.26 -0.78 11.24
N SER A 102 13.41 -1.52 10.52
CA SER A 102 12.55 -0.98 9.47
C SER A 102 11.56 0.04 10.02
N TYR A 103 10.93 -0.24 11.16
CA TYR A 103 9.98 0.67 11.82
C TYR A 103 10.66 1.94 12.34
N LEU A 104 11.90 1.87 12.83
CA LEU A 104 12.65 3.07 13.23
C LEU A 104 12.94 3.96 12.01
N THR A 105 13.29 3.37 10.88
CA THR A 105 13.45 4.10 9.62
C THR A 105 12.14 4.74 9.18
N ALA A 106 11.02 4.01 9.27
CA ALA A 106 9.68 4.53 8.96
C ALA A 106 9.32 5.72 9.88
N LEU A 107 9.61 5.61 11.17
CA LEU A 107 9.37 6.70 12.14
C LEU A 107 10.12 7.99 11.75
N GLY A 108 11.41 7.85 11.41
CA GLY A 108 12.22 8.99 10.98
C GLY A 108 11.62 9.69 9.76
N ARG A 109 11.18 8.93 8.76
CA ARG A 109 10.54 9.44 7.55
C ARG A 109 9.19 10.08 7.85
N ALA A 110 8.30 9.37 8.55
CA ALA A 110 6.99 9.89 8.93
C ALA A 110 7.08 11.20 9.72
N ARG A 111 8.09 11.33 10.59
CA ARG A 111 8.39 12.56 11.30
C ARG A 111 8.85 13.67 10.36
N ALA A 112 9.77 13.39 9.44
CA ALA A 112 10.28 14.34 8.45
C ALA A 112 9.16 14.86 7.53
N ASP A 113 8.23 13.96 7.14
CA ASP A 113 7.04 14.29 6.34
C ASP A 113 5.94 15.01 7.15
N GLY A 114 6.12 15.15 8.46
CA GLY A 114 5.08 15.66 9.35
C GLY A 114 3.83 14.76 9.36
N SER A 115 3.94 13.48 9.04
CA SER A 115 2.80 12.56 8.95
C SER A 115 2.40 12.03 10.32
N VAL A 116 1.33 12.58 10.90
CA VAL A 116 0.71 12.04 12.12
C VAL A 116 0.26 10.60 11.90
N GLU A 117 -0.33 10.30 10.74
CA GLU A 117 -0.77 8.96 10.37
C GLU A 117 0.40 7.96 10.38
N GLY A 118 1.51 8.31 9.71
CA GLY A 118 2.70 7.47 9.66
C GLY A 118 3.29 7.20 11.05
N VAL A 119 3.38 8.24 11.88
CA VAL A 119 3.86 8.09 13.26
C VAL A 119 2.95 7.17 14.09
N LEU A 120 1.63 7.30 13.97
CA LEU A 120 0.68 6.45 14.67
C LEU A 120 0.67 5.00 14.13
N ARG A 121 0.88 4.81 12.81
CA ARG A 121 1.04 3.46 12.22
C ARG A 121 2.29 2.76 12.77
N VAL A 122 3.39 3.49 12.89
CA VAL A 122 4.62 2.98 13.51
C VAL A 122 4.43 2.69 15.00
N ALA A 123 3.69 3.55 15.73
CA ALA A 123 3.38 3.30 17.14
C ALA A 123 2.66 1.95 17.33
N ARG A 124 1.69 1.60 16.48
CA ARG A 124 1.01 0.30 16.51
C ARG A 124 1.97 -0.85 16.26
N ALA A 125 2.86 -0.71 15.28
CA ALA A 125 3.85 -1.75 14.98
C ALA A 125 4.80 -1.99 16.17
N PHE A 126 5.20 -0.96 16.90
CA PHE A 126 5.99 -1.10 18.13
C PHE A 126 5.18 -1.65 19.31
N ASP A 127 3.88 -1.38 19.37
CA ASP A 127 3.01 -1.98 20.39
C ASP A 127 2.92 -3.50 20.20
N GLU A 128 2.76 -3.98 18.97
CA GLU A 128 2.82 -5.41 18.60
C GLU A 128 4.16 -6.05 18.95
N LEU A 129 5.26 -5.30 18.87
CA LEU A 129 6.57 -5.73 19.33
C LEU A 129 6.71 -5.68 20.88
N GLY A 130 5.77 -5.06 21.59
CA GLY A 130 5.84 -4.87 23.03
C GLY A 130 6.79 -3.74 23.50
N ASP A 131 7.24 -2.88 22.58
CA ASP A 131 8.18 -1.78 22.84
C ASP A 131 7.45 -0.52 23.29
N ARG A 132 6.95 -0.53 24.52
CA ARG A 132 6.15 0.54 25.10
C ARG A 132 6.88 1.89 25.18
N GLU A 133 8.21 1.87 25.27
CA GLU A 133 8.99 3.10 25.31
C GLU A 133 8.93 3.84 23.97
N VAL A 134 9.14 3.13 22.86
CA VAL A 134 9.02 3.71 21.52
C VAL A 134 7.59 4.13 21.22
N VAL A 135 6.58 3.38 21.68
CA VAL A 135 5.16 3.79 21.57
C VAL A 135 4.94 5.14 22.22
N ARG A 136 5.40 5.34 23.48
CA ARG A 136 5.29 6.65 24.17
C ARG A 136 6.00 7.76 23.42
N MET A 137 7.18 7.47 22.84
CA MET A 137 7.91 8.43 22.00
C MET A 137 7.10 8.80 20.75
N CYS A 138 6.55 7.85 20.04
CA CYS A 138 5.69 8.09 18.86
C CYS A 138 4.49 8.98 19.21
N LEU A 139 3.81 8.72 20.32
CA LEU A 139 2.68 9.54 20.76
C LEU A 139 3.07 11.00 21.06
N ARG A 140 4.25 11.23 21.65
CA ARG A 140 4.77 12.60 21.83
C ARG A 140 5.05 13.28 20.51
N VAL A 141 5.68 12.58 19.56
CA VAL A 141 5.97 13.09 18.21
C VAL A 141 4.67 13.45 17.47
N ALA A 142 3.66 12.56 17.49
CA ALA A 142 2.38 12.79 16.85
C ALA A 142 1.69 14.05 17.40
N ARG A 143 1.67 14.24 18.73
CA ARG A 143 1.13 15.46 19.38
C ARG A 143 1.89 16.72 18.95
N SER A 144 3.22 16.66 18.89
CA SER A 144 4.04 17.80 18.46
C SER A 144 3.71 18.22 17.02
N ILE A 145 3.61 17.26 16.10
CA ILE A 145 3.23 17.52 14.70
C ILE A 145 1.83 18.13 14.62
N SER A 146 0.86 17.57 15.35
CA SER A 146 -0.53 18.08 15.36
C SER A 146 -0.62 19.50 15.88
N LYS A 147 0.15 19.84 16.94
CA LYS A 147 0.21 21.19 17.49
C LYS A 147 0.78 22.18 16.48
N ALA A 148 1.94 21.87 15.87
CA ALA A 148 2.56 22.72 14.86
C ALA A 148 1.60 23.04 13.70
N ARG A 149 0.87 22.03 13.19
CA ARG A 149 -0.14 22.22 12.12
C ARG A 149 -1.33 23.06 12.58
N GLY A 150 -1.74 22.96 13.84
CA GLY A 150 -2.80 23.81 14.43
C GLY A 150 -2.38 25.26 14.50
N ASP A 151 -1.16 25.52 14.96
CA ASP A 151 -0.58 26.86 15.08
C ASP A 151 -0.41 27.53 13.69
N GLU A 152 0.01 26.79 12.66
CA GLU A 152 0.12 27.28 11.28
C GLU A 152 -1.24 27.70 10.70
N ARG A 153 -2.30 26.88 10.89
CA ARG A 153 -3.66 27.19 10.44
C ARG A 153 -4.24 28.40 11.18
N GLY A 154 -3.97 28.53 12.47
CA GLY A 154 -4.38 29.69 13.27
C GLY A 154 -3.71 30.98 12.78
N SER A 155 -2.41 30.91 12.49
CA SER A 155 -1.62 32.06 11.99
C SER A 155 -2.02 32.47 10.56
N ALA A 156 -2.42 31.55 9.70
CA ALA A 156 -2.93 31.88 8.37
C ALA A 156 -4.28 32.62 8.45
N ARG A 157 -5.22 32.12 9.26
CA ARG A 157 -6.53 32.76 9.46
C ARG A 157 -6.46 34.16 10.09
N ALA A 158 -5.44 34.46 10.85
CA ALA A 158 -5.28 35.76 11.49
C ALA A 158 -4.70 36.86 10.55
N ARG A 159 -4.26 36.45 9.33
CA ARG A 159 -3.70 37.34 8.30
C ARG A 159 -4.69 37.72 7.20
N ASP A 160 -5.79 36.99 7.10
CA ASP A 160 -6.93 37.26 6.21
C ASP A 160 -7.97 38.14 6.91
#